data_672fed799ecdff92ec25c07f8b33fefd
#
_entry.id   672fed799ecdff92ec25c07f8b33fefd
#
_cell.length_a   1.000
_cell.length_b   1.000
_cell.length_c   1.000
_cell.angle_alpha   90.00
_cell.angle_beta   90.00
_cell.angle_gamma   90.00
#
_symmetry.space_group_name_H-M   'P 1'
#
loop_
_entity.id
_entity.type
_entity.pdbx_description
1 polymer ?
#
loop_
_entity_poly.entity_id
_entity_poly.type
_entity_poly.pdbx_seq_one_letter_code
_entity_poly.pdbx_strand_id
1 'polypeptide(L)'
;SGRIGAPCAWAETPTTLTLNDVPDEFDLTIKTQIAPAANTALMGLYVSDGKFCTQCEPEGFRRITYFLDHPDVLARYTTHVSAKAGAYPFMLSNGNMIADETKDGVRTVTWQDPFPKPSYLFALVAGDFDELSRTFKTKSGREVAVRLYVDRGQAARGTIAIESILKAMAWDEQRFGLEYDLDRFNVVAVDFFNAGAMENKSLNIFNSKFVLADAQSATDTDMENVLSVIGHEYFHNWTGDRVTCRDWFQLSLKEGLTVFRDQEFSSDLGCRPIERIKAVEVIRGPQFAEDASPMAHPIRPDYVMEMNNFYSVTVYNKRFFVALTWGRRSFLA
;
A
#
# COMPACT_ATOMS: atom_id res chain seq x y z
N SER A 1 13.83 -8.62 -32.09
CA SER A 1 13.04 -9.46 -33.00
C SER A 1 11.98 -10.18 -32.17
N GLY A 2 10.73 -9.67 -32.18
CA GLY A 2 9.63 -10.28 -31.45
C GLY A 2 9.27 -11.62 -32.07
N ARG A 3 9.45 -12.70 -31.35
CA ARG A 3 8.78 -13.97 -31.65
C ARG A 3 7.31 -13.78 -31.27
N ILE A 4 6.40 -13.80 -32.24
CA ILE A 4 4.98 -14.01 -31.98
C ILE A 4 4.86 -15.44 -31.50
N GLY A 5 4.58 -15.61 -30.18
CA GLY A 5 4.40 -16.94 -29.59
C GLY A 5 3.20 -17.65 -30.22
N ALA A 6 3.29 -18.97 -30.34
CA ALA A 6 2.13 -19.79 -30.71
C ALA A 6 1.08 -19.75 -29.59
N PRO A 7 -0.22 -19.85 -29.91
CA PRO A 7 -1.25 -20.03 -28.88
C PRO A 7 -0.93 -21.30 -28.06
N CYS A 8 -0.89 -21.14 -26.71
CA CYS A 8 -0.71 -22.26 -25.80
C CYS A 8 -2.06 -22.95 -25.55
N ALA A 9 -2.06 -24.27 -25.49
CA ALA A 9 -3.23 -25.02 -25.03
C ALA A 9 -3.44 -24.79 -23.53
N TRP A 10 -4.63 -24.41 -23.14
CA TRP A 10 -4.96 -24.11 -21.76
C TRP A 10 -6.32 -24.67 -21.36
N ALA A 11 -6.49 -24.84 -20.06
CA ALA A 11 -7.76 -25.23 -19.44
C ALA A 11 -8.03 -24.30 -18.23
N GLU A 12 -9.29 -23.99 -18.02
CA GLU A 12 -9.72 -23.07 -16.95
C GLU A 12 -10.71 -23.76 -16.01
N THR A 13 -10.56 -23.50 -14.73
CA THR A 13 -11.55 -23.78 -13.68
C THR A 13 -11.94 -22.46 -13.01
N PRO A 14 -12.91 -22.43 -12.10
CA PRO A 14 -13.22 -21.22 -11.35
C PRO A 14 -12.04 -20.61 -10.57
N THR A 15 -10.99 -21.38 -10.29
CA THR A 15 -9.88 -20.99 -9.43
C THR A 15 -8.50 -21.15 -10.08
N THR A 16 -8.39 -21.79 -11.23
CA THR A 16 -7.10 -22.10 -11.87
C THR A 16 -7.11 -21.87 -13.38
N LEU A 17 -5.96 -21.46 -13.91
CA LEU A 17 -5.61 -21.51 -15.31
C LEU A 17 -4.44 -22.50 -15.46
N THR A 18 -4.66 -23.60 -16.20
CA THR A 18 -3.63 -24.60 -16.48
C THR A 18 -3.11 -24.41 -17.89
N LEU A 19 -1.80 -24.28 -18.03
CA LEU A 19 -1.10 -24.24 -19.31
C LEU A 19 -0.49 -25.61 -19.59
N ASN A 20 -0.78 -26.17 -20.75
CA ASN A 20 -0.30 -27.49 -21.14
C ASN A 20 0.88 -27.39 -22.15
N ASP A 21 1.78 -28.37 -22.09
CA ASP A 21 2.89 -28.52 -23.03
C ASP A 21 3.77 -27.25 -23.16
N VAL A 22 4.02 -26.54 -22.04
CA VAL A 22 4.93 -25.41 -22.02
C VAL A 22 6.35 -25.86 -21.69
N PRO A 23 7.40 -25.21 -22.26
CA PRO A 23 8.78 -25.47 -21.88
C PRO A 23 9.09 -24.96 -20.47
N ASP A 24 10.25 -25.35 -19.92
CA ASP A 24 10.69 -24.91 -18.56
C ASP A 24 10.88 -23.39 -18.46
N GLU A 25 11.26 -22.73 -19.56
CA GLU A 25 11.37 -21.27 -19.67
C GLU A 25 10.55 -20.77 -20.86
N PHE A 26 9.69 -19.80 -20.62
CA PHE A 26 8.84 -19.22 -21.67
C PHE A 26 8.34 -17.82 -21.31
N ASP A 27 8.00 -17.06 -22.33
CA ASP A 27 7.25 -15.80 -22.21
C ASP A 27 5.76 -16.09 -22.36
N LEU A 28 4.96 -15.63 -21.40
CA LEU A 28 3.50 -15.79 -21.41
C LEU A 28 2.82 -14.45 -21.62
N THR A 29 1.95 -14.37 -22.61
CA THR A 29 1.05 -13.24 -22.81
C THR A 29 -0.37 -13.65 -22.44
N ILE A 30 -0.96 -12.98 -21.43
CA ILE A 30 -2.35 -13.15 -21.03
C ILE A 30 -3.10 -11.87 -21.37
N LYS A 31 -4.25 -12.00 -22.03
CA LYS A 31 -5.16 -10.90 -22.28
C LYS A 31 -6.47 -11.16 -21.54
N THR A 32 -6.77 -10.28 -20.58
CA THR A 32 -8.00 -10.32 -19.80
C THR A 32 -8.86 -9.10 -20.10
N GLN A 33 -10.16 -9.25 -19.94
CA GLN A 33 -11.12 -8.13 -19.98
C GLN A 33 -11.90 -8.13 -18.69
N ILE A 34 -11.92 -7.00 -18.02
CA ILE A 34 -12.60 -6.80 -16.73
C ILE A 34 -13.52 -5.58 -16.81
N ALA A 35 -14.47 -5.48 -15.89
CA ALA A 35 -15.46 -4.38 -15.80
C ALA A 35 -15.33 -3.65 -14.46
N PRO A 36 -14.34 -2.75 -14.29
CA PRO A 36 -14.07 -2.10 -13.00
C PRO A 36 -15.25 -1.28 -12.46
N ALA A 37 -16.06 -0.68 -13.33
CA ALA A 37 -17.24 0.08 -12.93
C ALA A 37 -18.35 -0.79 -12.31
N ALA A 38 -18.35 -2.10 -12.57
CA ALA A 38 -19.30 -3.07 -11.98
C ALA A 38 -18.73 -3.75 -10.72
N ASN A 39 -17.47 -3.46 -10.36
CA ASN A 39 -16.80 -4.06 -9.22
C ASN A 39 -17.21 -3.37 -7.91
N THR A 40 -18.14 -3.97 -7.18
CA THR A 40 -18.61 -3.49 -5.87
C THR A 40 -17.88 -4.12 -4.68
N ALA A 41 -17.03 -5.11 -4.92
CA ALA A 41 -16.23 -5.75 -3.88
C ALA A 41 -15.06 -4.88 -3.42
N LEU A 42 -14.71 -3.84 -4.19
CA LEU A 42 -13.57 -2.94 -3.95
C LEU A 42 -12.24 -3.71 -3.81
N MET A 43 -12.09 -4.81 -4.55
CA MET A 43 -10.89 -5.65 -4.61
C MET A 43 -10.46 -5.82 -6.07
N GLY A 44 -9.16 -5.76 -6.35
CA GLY A 44 -8.64 -5.65 -7.70
C GLY A 44 -8.81 -4.22 -8.22
N LEU A 45 -9.08 -4.04 -9.51
CA LEU A 45 -9.35 -2.73 -10.10
C LEU A 45 -10.84 -2.39 -10.02
N TYR A 46 -11.17 -1.21 -9.51
CA TYR A 46 -12.54 -0.71 -9.35
C TYR A 46 -12.63 0.80 -9.57
N VAL A 47 -13.83 1.35 -9.47
CA VAL A 47 -14.08 2.79 -9.58
C VAL A 47 -14.55 3.35 -8.24
N SER A 48 -13.86 4.37 -7.75
CA SER A 48 -14.23 5.17 -6.57
C SER A 48 -14.51 6.59 -7.04
N ASP A 49 -15.76 7.01 -6.99
CA ASP A 49 -16.21 8.36 -7.39
C ASP A 49 -15.60 8.82 -8.74
N GLY A 50 -15.79 8.01 -9.79
CA GLY A 50 -15.32 8.29 -11.15
C GLY A 50 -13.82 8.09 -11.40
N LYS A 51 -13.05 7.70 -10.40
CA LYS A 51 -11.60 7.43 -10.48
C LYS A 51 -11.34 5.94 -10.42
N PHE A 52 -10.47 5.44 -11.28
CA PHE A 52 -9.98 4.06 -11.18
C PHE A 52 -8.94 3.97 -10.08
N CYS A 53 -9.06 2.96 -9.25
CA CYS A 53 -8.07 2.60 -8.24
C CYS A 53 -8.05 1.11 -7.97
N THR A 54 -6.98 0.63 -7.36
CA THR A 54 -6.78 -0.78 -7.04
C THR A 54 -6.71 -1.03 -5.54
N GLN A 55 -7.20 -2.21 -5.12
CA GLN A 55 -6.86 -2.85 -3.85
C GLN A 55 -6.46 -4.28 -4.14
N CYS A 56 -5.19 -4.62 -3.94
CA CYS A 56 -4.66 -5.95 -4.28
C CYS A 56 -4.35 -6.82 -3.06
N GLU A 57 -4.16 -6.26 -1.87
CA GLU A 57 -3.96 -7.03 -0.65
C GLU A 57 -5.29 -7.53 -0.08
N PRO A 58 -5.40 -8.83 0.34
CA PRO A 58 -4.34 -9.85 0.23
C PRO A 58 -4.30 -10.55 -1.14
N GLU A 59 -5.40 -10.69 -1.86
CA GLU A 59 -5.55 -11.54 -3.06
C GLU A 59 -6.38 -10.86 -4.16
N GLY A 60 -6.24 -9.53 -4.29
CA GLY A 60 -6.99 -8.74 -5.27
C GLY A 60 -6.38 -8.73 -6.67
N PHE A 61 -5.08 -8.97 -6.81
CA PHE A 61 -4.43 -8.91 -8.12
C PHE A 61 -4.97 -9.97 -9.10
N ARG A 62 -5.31 -11.16 -8.61
CA ARG A 62 -5.97 -12.23 -9.40
C ARG A 62 -7.32 -11.83 -9.99
N ARG A 63 -7.96 -10.77 -9.48
CA ARG A 63 -9.20 -10.20 -10.04
C ARG A 63 -8.96 -9.29 -11.24
N ILE A 64 -7.69 -8.93 -11.49
CA ILE A 64 -7.27 -8.12 -12.65
C ILE A 64 -6.82 -9.02 -13.79
N THR A 65 -5.96 -9.99 -13.48
CA THR A 65 -5.43 -10.94 -14.46
C THR A 65 -5.01 -12.24 -13.77
N TYR A 66 -4.81 -13.29 -14.55
CA TYR A 66 -4.18 -14.53 -14.05
C TYR A 66 -2.72 -14.27 -13.70
N PHE A 67 -2.35 -14.65 -12.49
CA PHE A 67 -1.00 -14.49 -11.97
C PHE A 67 -0.75 -15.49 -10.83
N LEU A 68 0.51 -15.76 -10.50
CA LEU A 68 0.90 -16.48 -9.28
C LEU A 68 0.78 -15.49 -8.10
N ASP A 69 -0.47 -15.24 -7.67
CA ASP A 69 -0.85 -14.20 -6.71
C ASP A 69 -0.64 -14.67 -5.28
N HIS A 70 0.64 -14.83 -4.92
CA HIS A 70 1.13 -15.20 -3.61
C HIS A 70 2.24 -14.26 -3.14
N PRO A 71 2.38 -13.98 -1.84
CA PRO A 71 3.35 -13.00 -1.32
C PRO A 71 4.82 -13.43 -1.48
N ASP A 72 5.11 -14.73 -1.67
CA ASP A 72 6.45 -15.26 -1.94
C ASP A 72 6.85 -15.21 -3.43
N VAL A 73 5.92 -14.87 -4.31
CA VAL A 73 6.20 -14.72 -5.75
C VAL A 73 6.56 -13.27 -6.05
N LEU A 74 7.87 -13.02 -6.18
CA LEU A 74 8.41 -11.69 -6.42
C LEU A 74 8.67 -11.46 -7.90
N ALA A 75 8.16 -10.35 -8.44
CA ALA A 75 8.37 -9.95 -9.83
C ALA A 75 8.72 -8.46 -9.94
N ARG A 76 9.43 -8.08 -11.01
CA ARG A 76 9.60 -6.68 -11.42
C ARG A 76 8.44 -6.27 -12.31
N TYR A 77 7.96 -5.05 -12.12
CA TYR A 77 6.79 -4.54 -12.84
C TYR A 77 7.18 -3.38 -13.74
N THR A 78 6.78 -3.46 -15.00
CA THR A 78 6.68 -2.32 -15.90
C THR A 78 5.22 -2.19 -16.32
N THR A 79 4.59 -1.08 -15.98
CA THR A 79 3.16 -0.86 -16.19
C THR A 79 2.94 0.21 -17.25
N HIS A 80 2.26 -0.15 -18.33
CA HIS A 80 1.80 0.78 -19.36
C HIS A 80 0.31 1.06 -19.15
N VAL A 81 -0.03 2.29 -18.77
CA VAL A 81 -1.43 2.72 -18.62
C VAL A 81 -1.81 3.55 -19.81
N SER A 82 -2.77 3.08 -20.60
CA SER A 82 -3.20 3.75 -21.82
C SER A 82 -4.67 4.13 -21.77
N ALA A 83 -4.99 5.34 -22.20
CA ALA A 83 -6.36 5.84 -22.32
C ALA A 83 -6.48 6.84 -23.46
N LYS A 84 -7.72 7.17 -23.83
CA LYS A 84 -7.97 8.29 -24.77
C LYS A 84 -7.31 9.57 -24.22
N ALA A 85 -6.59 10.29 -25.05
CA ALA A 85 -5.93 11.53 -24.66
C ALA A 85 -6.94 12.52 -24.05
N GLY A 86 -6.59 13.07 -22.87
CA GLY A 86 -7.43 13.97 -22.10
C GLY A 86 -8.49 13.31 -21.21
N ALA A 87 -8.69 11.98 -21.27
CA ALA A 87 -9.69 11.31 -20.43
C ALA A 87 -9.32 11.29 -18.96
N TYR A 88 -8.04 11.05 -18.65
CA TYR A 88 -7.51 10.99 -17.30
C TYR A 88 -6.25 11.83 -17.20
N PRO A 89 -6.29 13.01 -16.54
CA PRO A 89 -5.11 13.85 -16.33
C PRO A 89 -3.99 13.12 -15.62
N PHE A 90 -4.33 12.28 -14.63
CA PHE A 90 -3.37 11.46 -13.90
C PHE A 90 -3.59 9.98 -14.18
N MET A 91 -2.51 9.29 -14.55
CA MET A 91 -2.44 7.83 -14.73
C MET A 91 -1.20 7.35 -14.00
N LEU A 92 -1.38 6.78 -12.82
CA LEU A 92 -0.34 6.46 -11.84
C LEU A 92 -0.18 4.95 -11.67
N SER A 93 1.05 4.50 -11.41
CA SER A 93 1.36 3.14 -10.98
C SER A 93 2.63 3.11 -10.12
N ASN A 94 3.09 1.92 -9.75
CA ASN A 94 4.27 1.72 -8.91
C ASN A 94 5.58 2.13 -9.59
N GLY A 95 6.52 2.62 -8.82
CA GLY A 95 7.88 2.92 -9.25
C GLY A 95 8.07 4.34 -9.78
N ASN A 96 9.02 4.51 -10.69
CA ASN A 96 9.30 5.78 -11.34
C ASN A 96 8.59 5.87 -12.69
N MET A 97 8.08 7.05 -13.03
CA MET A 97 7.55 7.32 -14.36
C MET A 97 8.70 7.47 -15.35
N ILE A 98 8.75 6.60 -16.35
CA ILE A 98 9.84 6.56 -17.34
C ILE A 98 9.44 7.08 -18.72
N ALA A 99 8.14 7.14 -19.04
CA ALA A 99 7.63 7.73 -20.27
C ALA A 99 6.19 8.23 -20.09
N ASP A 100 5.84 9.28 -20.87
CA ASP A 100 4.49 9.81 -21.00
C ASP A 100 4.33 10.30 -22.44
N GLU A 101 3.61 9.54 -23.27
CA GLU A 101 3.55 9.73 -24.71
C GLU A 101 2.10 9.77 -25.18
N THR A 102 1.82 10.62 -26.17
CA THR A 102 0.52 10.63 -26.85
C THR A 102 0.73 10.35 -28.34
N LYS A 103 0.09 9.29 -28.82
CA LYS A 103 0.12 8.89 -30.22
C LYS A 103 -1.28 8.48 -30.68
N ASP A 104 -1.67 8.95 -31.85
CA ASP A 104 -2.97 8.63 -32.49
C ASP A 104 -4.19 8.82 -31.58
N GLY A 105 -4.17 9.87 -30.74
CA GLY A 105 -5.24 10.17 -29.80
C GLY A 105 -5.29 9.30 -28.55
N VAL A 106 -4.28 8.43 -28.34
CA VAL A 106 -4.10 7.63 -27.12
C VAL A 106 -2.87 8.12 -26.36
N ARG A 107 -3.05 8.44 -25.08
CA ARG A 107 -1.96 8.73 -24.14
C ARG A 107 -1.57 7.45 -23.40
N THR A 108 -0.29 7.16 -23.34
CA THR A 108 0.29 6.05 -22.60
C THR A 108 1.33 6.56 -21.63
N VAL A 109 1.14 6.28 -20.35
CA VAL A 109 2.13 6.57 -19.29
C VAL A 109 2.77 5.25 -18.87
N THR A 110 4.11 5.23 -18.83
CA THR A 110 4.89 4.04 -18.47
C THR A 110 5.56 4.25 -17.13
N TRP A 111 5.32 3.31 -16.22
CA TRP A 111 5.91 3.24 -14.88
C TRP A 111 6.80 2.02 -14.76
N GLN A 112 7.90 2.13 -14.05
CA GLN A 112 8.82 1.03 -13.79
C GLN A 112 9.19 0.97 -12.31
N ASP A 113 8.87 -0.17 -11.70
CA ASP A 113 9.38 -0.51 -10.38
C ASP A 113 10.58 -1.46 -10.55
N PRO A 114 11.80 -1.00 -10.24
CA PRO A 114 13.00 -1.81 -10.42
C PRO A 114 13.16 -2.91 -9.37
N PHE A 115 12.42 -2.81 -8.27
CA PHE A 115 12.52 -3.77 -7.17
C PHE A 115 11.51 -4.89 -7.31
N PRO A 116 11.95 -6.15 -7.16
CA PRO A 116 11.01 -7.26 -7.11
C PRO A 116 10.05 -7.10 -5.93
N LYS A 117 8.74 -7.25 -6.21
CA LYS A 117 7.69 -7.19 -5.20
C LYS A 117 6.61 -8.23 -5.49
N PRO A 118 5.83 -8.66 -4.47
CA PRO A 118 4.65 -9.48 -4.68
C PRO A 118 3.52 -8.68 -5.33
N SER A 119 2.59 -9.38 -5.94
CA SER A 119 1.45 -8.81 -6.66
C SER A 119 0.50 -8.00 -5.77
N TYR A 120 0.42 -8.28 -4.47
CA TYR A 120 -0.45 -7.54 -3.58
C TYR A 120 -0.06 -6.06 -3.41
N LEU A 121 1.20 -5.71 -3.70
CA LEU A 121 1.71 -4.33 -3.66
C LEU A 121 1.51 -3.58 -4.99
N PHE A 122 0.92 -4.23 -6.00
CA PHE A 122 0.61 -3.57 -7.27
C PHE A 122 -0.49 -2.53 -7.06
N ALA A 123 -0.28 -1.34 -7.66
CA ALA A 123 -1.28 -0.29 -7.69
C ALA A 123 -1.38 0.38 -9.06
N LEU A 124 -2.61 0.77 -9.39
CA LEU A 124 -2.95 1.60 -10.53
C LEU A 124 -4.03 2.58 -10.11
N VAL A 125 -3.83 3.86 -10.43
CA VAL A 125 -4.83 4.92 -10.25
C VAL A 125 -4.94 5.72 -11.53
N ALA A 126 -6.17 6.00 -11.97
CA ALA A 126 -6.41 6.93 -13.07
C ALA A 126 -7.62 7.82 -12.75
N GLY A 127 -7.42 9.14 -12.83
CA GLY A 127 -8.47 10.09 -12.46
C GLY A 127 -8.08 11.54 -12.69
N ASP A 128 -8.95 12.42 -12.21
CA ASP A 128 -8.73 13.85 -12.15
C ASP A 128 -8.64 14.29 -10.69
N PHE A 129 -7.52 14.92 -10.31
CA PHE A 129 -7.16 15.27 -8.93
C PHE A 129 -6.60 16.68 -8.85
N ASP A 130 -6.62 17.25 -7.65
CA ASP A 130 -5.66 18.30 -7.28
C ASP A 130 -4.37 17.63 -6.79
N GLU A 131 -3.22 18.17 -7.19
CA GLU A 131 -1.91 17.70 -6.77
C GLU A 131 -1.27 18.68 -5.79
N LEU A 132 -0.86 18.17 -4.62
CA LEU A 132 0.09 18.83 -3.74
C LEU A 132 1.48 18.23 -3.96
N SER A 133 2.49 19.09 -4.05
CA SER A 133 3.84 18.71 -4.45
C SER A 133 4.85 19.24 -3.44
N ARG A 134 5.80 18.38 -3.04
CA ARG A 134 6.98 18.72 -2.25
C ARG A 134 8.19 17.98 -2.80
N THR A 135 9.37 18.42 -2.40
CA THR A 135 10.62 17.70 -2.62
C THR A 135 11.23 17.37 -1.27
N PHE A 136 11.56 16.10 -1.05
CA PHE A 136 12.32 15.66 0.10
C PHE A 136 13.76 15.38 -0.34
N LYS A 137 14.74 15.91 0.39
CA LYS A 137 16.15 15.63 0.14
C LYS A 137 16.64 14.61 1.16
N THR A 138 17.00 13.43 0.69
CA THR A 138 17.50 12.35 1.54
C THR A 138 18.86 12.70 2.16
N LYS A 139 19.25 11.95 3.19
CA LYS A 139 20.55 12.11 3.86
C LYS A 139 21.72 11.94 2.90
N SER A 140 21.61 11.06 1.90
CA SER A 140 22.62 10.90 0.82
C SER A 140 22.62 12.03 -0.20
N GLY A 141 21.65 12.95 -0.13
CA GLY A 141 21.53 14.11 -1.01
C GLY A 141 20.65 13.91 -2.25
N ARG A 142 20.00 12.74 -2.40
CA ARG A 142 19.06 12.47 -3.49
C ARG A 142 17.74 13.23 -3.26
N GLU A 143 17.18 13.77 -4.33
CA GLU A 143 15.88 14.42 -4.30
C GLU A 143 14.76 13.43 -4.61
N VAL A 144 13.74 13.40 -3.76
CA VAL A 144 12.54 12.58 -3.91
C VAL A 144 11.35 13.51 -4.14
N ALA A 145 10.65 13.30 -5.25
CA ALA A 145 9.41 14.01 -5.55
C ALA A 145 8.26 13.40 -4.74
N VAL A 146 7.77 14.10 -3.73
CA VAL A 146 6.61 13.71 -2.92
C VAL A 146 5.35 14.34 -3.51
N ARG A 147 4.35 13.52 -3.81
CA ARG A 147 3.10 13.94 -4.43
C ARG A 147 1.91 13.39 -3.65
N LEU A 148 0.96 14.27 -3.39
CA LEU A 148 -0.33 13.91 -2.80
C LEU A 148 -1.44 14.33 -3.76
N TYR A 149 -2.28 13.37 -4.13
CA TYR A 149 -3.42 13.53 -5.01
C TYR A 149 -4.71 13.43 -4.23
N VAL A 150 -5.53 14.45 -4.30
CA VAL A 150 -6.81 14.56 -3.59
C VAL A 150 -7.90 15.01 -4.57
N ASP A 151 -9.14 14.88 -4.20
CA ASP A 151 -10.24 15.32 -5.04
C ASP A 151 -10.17 16.82 -5.34
N ARG A 152 -10.68 17.22 -6.50
CA ARG A 152 -10.72 18.62 -6.93
C ARG A 152 -11.32 19.51 -5.84
N GLY A 153 -10.62 20.60 -5.54
CA GLY A 153 -11.01 21.56 -4.51
C GLY A 153 -10.60 21.17 -3.09
N GLN A 154 -9.95 20.01 -2.88
CA GLN A 154 -9.57 19.53 -1.55
C GLN A 154 -8.10 19.76 -1.20
N ALA A 155 -7.29 20.37 -2.07
CA ALA A 155 -5.85 20.55 -1.88
C ALA A 155 -5.49 21.18 -0.52
N ALA A 156 -6.21 22.22 -0.08
CA ALA A 156 -5.93 22.88 1.19
C ALA A 156 -6.02 21.94 2.40
N ARG A 157 -6.92 20.95 2.37
CA ARG A 157 -7.13 19.96 3.43
C ARG A 157 -6.08 18.85 3.42
N GLY A 158 -5.32 18.69 2.33
CA GLY A 158 -4.22 17.72 2.22
C GLY A 158 -2.88 18.21 2.80
N THR A 159 -2.80 19.45 3.28
CA THR A 159 -1.54 20.06 3.72
C THR A 159 -0.91 19.30 4.88
N ILE A 160 -1.70 18.89 5.88
CA ILE A 160 -1.20 18.14 7.04
C ILE A 160 -0.63 16.79 6.60
N ALA A 161 -1.30 16.10 5.67
CA ALA A 161 -0.87 14.79 5.17
C ALA A 161 0.48 14.88 4.43
N ILE A 162 0.65 15.82 3.50
CA ILE A 162 1.92 15.93 2.77
C ILE A 162 3.08 16.33 3.68
N GLU A 163 2.85 17.17 4.69
CA GLU A 163 3.87 17.51 5.70
C GLU A 163 4.17 16.30 6.62
N SER A 164 3.17 15.45 6.89
CA SER A 164 3.36 14.22 7.66
C SER A 164 4.23 13.21 6.92
N ILE A 165 4.11 13.12 5.58
CA ILE A 165 5.00 12.29 4.74
C ILE A 165 6.45 12.76 4.90
N LEU A 166 6.72 14.06 4.79
CA LEU A 166 8.08 14.61 4.93
C LEU A 166 8.66 14.32 6.32
N LYS A 167 7.84 14.43 7.37
CA LYS A 167 8.24 14.10 8.75
C LYS A 167 8.55 12.61 8.89
N ALA A 168 7.74 11.72 8.30
CA ALA A 168 7.96 10.28 8.34
C ALA A 168 9.27 9.90 7.63
N MET A 169 9.53 10.46 6.44
CA MET A 169 10.78 10.27 5.70
C MET A 169 12.00 10.70 6.53
N ALA A 170 11.97 11.90 7.10
CA ALA A 170 13.06 12.43 7.91
C ALA A 170 13.29 11.63 9.19
N TRP A 171 12.20 11.20 9.87
CA TRP A 171 12.28 10.42 11.09
C TRP A 171 12.88 9.02 10.84
N ASP A 172 12.50 8.38 9.74
CA ASP A 172 13.00 7.05 9.38
C ASP A 172 14.51 7.07 9.08
N GLU A 173 14.96 8.08 8.35
CA GLU A 173 16.39 8.31 8.12
C GLU A 173 17.16 8.60 9.41
N GLN A 174 16.57 9.39 10.30
CA GLN A 174 17.21 9.75 11.57
C GLN A 174 17.25 8.57 12.55
N ARG A 175 16.15 7.84 12.66
CA ARG A 175 15.96 6.81 13.68
C ARG A 175 16.58 5.48 13.31
N PHE A 176 16.47 5.09 12.03
CA PHE A 176 16.87 3.77 11.53
C PHE A 176 17.90 3.82 10.40
N GLY A 177 18.24 4.98 9.90
CA GLY A 177 19.14 5.13 8.75
C GLY A 177 18.55 4.65 7.44
N LEU A 178 17.23 4.58 7.34
CA LEU A 178 16.50 4.05 6.20
C LEU A 178 16.05 5.18 5.27
N GLU A 179 16.78 5.36 4.16
CA GLU A 179 16.38 6.32 3.12
C GLU A 179 15.30 5.72 2.22
N TYR A 180 14.40 6.56 1.73
CA TYR A 180 13.47 6.16 0.68
C TYR A 180 14.23 5.80 -0.61
N ASP A 181 13.83 4.78 -1.32
CA ASP A 181 14.65 4.07 -2.31
C ASP A 181 14.24 4.30 -3.78
N LEU A 182 13.24 5.16 -4.05
CA LEU A 182 12.81 5.59 -5.38
C LEU A 182 12.85 7.12 -5.50
N ASP A 183 12.70 7.65 -6.73
CA ASP A 183 12.77 9.09 -6.97
C ASP A 183 11.42 9.79 -6.78
N ARG A 184 10.35 9.01 -6.60
CA ARG A 184 8.99 9.51 -6.44
C ARG A 184 8.23 8.69 -5.39
N PHE A 185 7.51 9.41 -4.51
CA PHE A 185 6.56 8.87 -3.57
C PHE A 185 5.21 9.51 -3.78
N ASN A 186 4.21 8.72 -4.16
CA ASN A 186 2.86 9.17 -4.44
C ASN A 186 1.90 8.66 -3.38
N VAL A 187 0.98 9.52 -2.99
CA VAL A 187 -0.18 9.20 -2.12
C VAL A 187 -1.44 9.66 -2.84
N VAL A 188 -2.46 8.81 -2.87
CA VAL A 188 -3.77 9.14 -3.45
C VAL A 188 -4.84 8.94 -2.40
N ALA A 189 -5.69 9.93 -2.19
CA ALA A 189 -6.88 9.85 -1.35
C ALA A 189 -8.10 9.48 -2.18
N VAL A 190 -8.87 8.48 -1.73
CA VAL A 190 -10.13 8.04 -2.34
C VAL A 190 -11.19 7.86 -1.27
N ASP A 191 -12.47 8.11 -1.62
CA ASP A 191 -13.57 8.03 -0.65
C ASP A 191 -14.06 6.60 -0.41
N PHE A 192 -14.10 5.77 -1.45
CA PHE A 192 -14.52 4.38 -1.34
C PHE A 192 -13.29 3.48 -1.31
N PHE A 193 -12.92 3.06 -0.10
CA PHE A 193 -11.79 2.19 0.16
C PHE A 193 -12.10 1.26 1.33
N ASN A 194 -11.80 -0.04 1.19
CA ASN A 194 -12.16 -1.06 2.19
C ASN A 194 -11.30 -1.01 3.46
N ALA A 195 -10.13 -0.36 3.40
CA ALA A 195 -9.20 -0.23 4.50
C ALA A 195 -9.02 1.23 4.90
N GLY A 196 -8.18 1.50 5.90
CA GLY A 196 -7.73 2.85 6.23
C GLY A 196 -6.80 3.40 5.17
N ALA A 197 -5.80 2.62 4.83
CA ALA A 197 -4.84 2.90 3.77
C ALA A 197 -4.20 1.60 3.26
N MET A 198 -3.32 1.70 2.26
CA MET A 198 -2.56 0.60 1.69
C MET A 198 -1.20 1.08 1.21
N GLU A 199 -0.17 0.39 1.62
CA GLU A 199 1.24 0.70 1.39
C GLU A 199 1.77 0.40 -0.01
N ASN A 200 0.94 0.20 -1.02
CA ASN A 200 1.42 -0.16 -2.37
C ASN A 200 2.69 0.60 -2.75
N LYS A 201 3.74 -0.13 -3.11
CA LYS A 201 5.09 0.43 -3.33
C LYS A 201 5.07 1.71 -4.16
N SER A 202 5.51 2.82 -3.58
CA SER A 202 5.59 4.16 -4.16
C SER A 202 4.26 4.82 -4.60
N LEU A 203 3.13 4.15 -4.43
CA LEU A 203 1.79 4.66 -4.73
C LEU A 203 0.82 4.20 -3.64
N ASN A 204 0.91 4.79 -2.45
CA ASN A 204 0.01 4.49 -1.36
C ASN A 204 -1.39 5.02 -1.66
N ILE A 205 -2.41 4.23 -1.32
CA ILE A 205 -3.82 4.62 -1.50
C ILE A 205 -4.48 4.69 -0.13
N PHE A 206 -5.16 5.79 0.15
CA PHE A 206 -5.75 6.11 1.44
C PHE A 206 -7.25 6.33 1.32
N ASN A 207 -8.01 5.91 2.31
CA ASN A 207 -9.30 6.51 2.55
C ASN A 207 -9.11 7.99 2.89
N SER A 208 -9.88 8.86 2.23
CA SER A 208 -9.74 10.34 2.33
C SER A 208 -9.81 10.87 3.76
N LYS A 209 -10.49 10.17 4.69
CA LYS A 209 -10.57 10.55 6.12
C LYS A 209 -9.22 10.54 6.84
N PHE A 210 -8.21 9.81 6.33
CA PHE A 210 -6.86 9.77 6.90
C PHE A 210 -5.85 10.66 6.15
N VAL A 211 -6.36 11.51 5.25
CA VAL A 211 -5.58 12.47 4.46
C VAL A 211 -6.11 13.88 4.61
N LEU A 212 -7.45 14.02 4.56
CA LEU A 212 -8.10 15.31 4.52
C LEU A 212 -8.47 15.80 5.92
N ALA A 213 -7.74 16.77 6.41
CA ALA A 213 -8.02 17.43 7.69
C ALA A 213 -8.16 18.94 7.46
N ASP A 214 -9.30 19.49 7.86
CA ASP A 214 -9.55 20.93 7.82
C ASP A 214 -9.06 21.57 9.13
N ALA A 215 -8.19 22.57 9.03
CA ALA A 215 -7.61 23.23 10.19
C ALA A 215 -8.65 23.91 11.11
N GLN A 216 -9.87 24.16 10.61
CA GLN A 216 -10.93 24.80 11.40
C GLN A 216 -11.90 23.81 12.05
N SER A 217 -12.04 22.61 11.48
CA SER A 217 -13.04 21.62 11.92
C SER A 217 -12.45 20.28 12.37
N ALA A 218 -11.20 19.97 12.01
CA ALA A 218 -10.55 18.73 12.45
C ALA A 218 -10.22 18.80 13.95
N THR A 219 -10.48 17.69 14.64
CA THR A 219 -10.07 17.52 16.03
C THR A 219 -8.58 17.15 16.11
N ASP A 220 -8.00 17.28 17.32
CA ASP A 220 -6.62 16.81 17.56
C ASP A 220 -6.49 15.32 17.21
N THR A 221 -7.51 14.51 17.49
CA THR A 221 -7.55 13.09 17.14
C THR A 221 -7.53 12.86 15.62
N ASP A 222 -8.23 13.69 14.83
CA ASP A 222 -8.19 13.59 13.37
C ASP A 222 -6.78 13.90 12.84
N MET A 223 -6.14 14.93 13.37
CA MET A 223 -4.77 15.31 12.98
C MET A 223 -3.74 14.24 13.37
N GLU A 224 -3.87 13.68 14.58
CA GLU A 224 -3.03 12.57 15.05
C GLU A 224 -3.23 11.32 14.20
N ASN A 225 -4.45 10.99 13.81
CA ASN A 225 -4.74 9.87 12.91
C ASN A 225 -4.12 10.07 11.53
N VAL A 226 -4.20 11.28 10.95
CA VAL A 226 -3.51 11.58 9.68
C VAL A 226 -2.01 11.36 9.83
N LEU A 227 -1.39 11.88 10.88
CA LEU A 227 0.05 11.73 11.12
C LEU A 227 0.44 10.25 11.27
N SER A 228 -0.29 9.51 12.11
CA SER A 228 0.00 8.11 12.43
C SER A 228 -0.19 7.19 11.22
N VAL A 229 -1.33 7.28 10.51
CA VAL A 229 -1.61 6.41 9.36
C VAL A 229 -0.68 6.73 8.18
N ILE A 230 -0.39 8.01 7.91
CA ILE A 230 0.64 8.40 6.92
C ILE A 230 2.01 7.81 7.29
N GLY A 231 2.39 7.88 8.55
CA GLY A 231 3.64 7.27 9.02
C GLY A 231 3.64 5.76 8.85
N HIS A 232 2.55 5.09 9.24
CA HIS A 232 2.36 3.64 9.10
C HIS A 232 2.61 3.19 7.65
N GLU A 233 1.89 3.76 6.69
CA GLU A 233 2.03 3.38 5.27
C GLU A 233 3.42 3.70 4.71
N TYR A 234 4.01 4.82 5.11
CA TYR A 234 5.37 5.14 4.69
C TYR A 234 6.39 4.12 5.25
N PHE A 235 6.26 3.73 6.52
CA PHE A 235 7.21 2.79 7.14
C PHE A 235 7.14 1.39 6.55
N HIS A 236 6.01 1.00 5.97
CA HIS A 236 5.90 -0.22 5.19
C HIS A 236 6.88 -0.25 4.01
N ASN A 237 7.43 0.88 3.55
CA ASN A 237 8.44 0.87 2.48
C ASN A 237 9.58 -0.13 2.76
N TRP A 238 9.97 -0.27 4.04
CA TRP A 238 10.97 -1.24 4.48
C TRP A 238 10.34 -2.47 5.14
N THR A 239 9.40 -2.31 6.07
CA THR A 239 8.72 -3.40 6.77
C THR A 239 7.41 -3.80 6.10
N GLY A 240 7.49 -4.37 4.91
CA GLY A 240 6.37 -4.79 4.07
C GLY A 240 6.74 -4.86 2.60
N ASP A 241 7.31 -3.77 2.04
CA ASP A 241 7.62 -3.69 0.62
C ASP A 241 9.00 -4.27 0.29
N ARG A 242 10.08 -3.77 0.92
CA ARG A 242 11.45 -4.23 0.66
C ARG A 242 11.75 -5.53 1.41
N VAL A 243 11.24 -5.68 2.61
CA VAL A 243 11.22 -6.92 3.38
C VAL A 243 9.77 -7.35 3.49
N THR A 244 9.33 -8.20 2.57
CA THR A 244 7.93 -8.61 2.42
C THR A 244 7.62 -9.91 3.16
N CYS A 245 6.33 -10.24 3.32
CA CYS A 245 5.87 -11.48 3.90
C CYS A 245 6.16 -12.66 2.97
N ARG A 246 6.65 -13.77 3.55
CA ARG A 246 6.77 -15.03 2.81
C ARG A 246 5.41 -15.68 2.56
N ASP A 247 4.52 -15.59 3.54
CA ASP A 247 3.15 -16.11 3.49
C ASP A 247 2.26 -15.25 4.40
N TRP A 248 0.94 -15.35 4.25
CA TRP A 248 -0.01 -14.54 5.01
C TRP A 248 -0.07 -14.88 6.50
N PHE A 249 0.36 -16.07 6.92
CA PHE A 249 0.45 -16.44 8.35
C PHE A 249 1.52 -15.62 9.09
N GLN A 250 2.39 -14.92 8.36
CA GLN A 250 3.42 -14.05 8.91
C GLN A 250 3.05 -12.56 8.80
N LEU A 251 1.80 -12.24 8.54
CA LEU A 251 1.31 -10.86 8.38
C LEU A 251 1.72 -9.95 9.55
N SER A 252 1.77 -10.47 10.77
CA SER A 252 2.20 -9.71 11.94
C SER A 252 3.66 -9.24 11.88
N LEU A 253 4.52 -9.83 11.04
CA LEU A 253 5.90 -9.34 10.83
C LEU A 253 5.91 -8.03 10.06
N LYS A 254 4.99 -7.83 9.16
CA LYS A 254 4.80 -6.57 8.44
C LYS A 254 4.01 -5.59 9.32
N GLU A 255 2.79 -5.93 9.70
CA GLU A 255 1.87 -5.04 10.40
C GLU A 255 2.33 -4.68 11.81
N GLY A 256 2.64 -5.67 12.62
CA GLY A 256 3.04 -5.42 14.01
C GLY A 256 4.37 -4.67 14.15
N LEU A 257 5.33 -4.85 13.22
CA LEU A 257 6.55 -4.03 13.19
C LEU A 257 6.27 -2.60 12.73
N THR A 258 5.36 -2.44 11.79
CA THR A 258 4.99 -1.10 11.30
C THR A 258 4.16 -0.34 12.33
N VAL A 259 3.24 -1.01 13.05
CA VAL A 259 2.55 -0.42 14.22
C VAL A 259 3.57 0.00 15.30
N PHE A 260 4.62 -0.78 15.53
CA PHE A 260 5.69 -0.36 16.44
C PHE A 260 6.35 0.94 15.98
N ARG A 261 6.65 1.04 14.68
CA ARG A 261 7.33 2.21 14.11
C ARG A 261 6.44 3.45 14.09
N ASP A 262 5.15 3.31 13.74
CA ASP A 262 4.22 4.44 13.73
C ASP A 262 3.93 4.98 15.13
N GLN A 263 3.87 4.11 16.14
CA GLN A 263 3.70 4.52 17.54
C GLN A 263 4.95 5.19 18.11
N GLU A 264 6.16 4.72 17.76
CA GLU A 264 7.40 5.41 18.13
C GLU A 264 7.51 6.77 17.44
N PHE A 265 7.13 6.85 16.16
CA PHE A 265 7.08 8.09 15.39
C PHE A 265 6.09 9.10 16.01
N SER A 266 4.87 8.67 16.28
CA SER A 266 3.84 9.50 16.94
C SER A 266 4.28 9.94 18.33
N SER A 267 4.97 9.06 19.07
CA SER A 267 5.53 9.37 20.40
C SER A 267 6.66 10.38 20.37
N ASP A 268 7.54 10.30 19.35
CA ASP A 268 8.68 11.20 19.21
C ASP A 268 8.25 12.61 18.72
N LEU A 269 7.16 12.70 17.96
CA LEU A 269 6.62 13.97 17.48
C LEU A 269 5.56 14.59 18.39
N GLY A 270 4.93 13.79 19.25
CA GLY A 270 3.85 14.19 20.12
C GLY A 270 4.17 14.00 21.60
N CYS A 271 3.28 13.34 22.32
CA CYS A 271 3.39 13.09 23.75
C CYS A 271 3.45 11.58 24.03
N ARG A 272 4.65 11.06 24.28
CA ARG A 272 4.88 9.63 24.52
C ARG A 272 4.00 9.00 25.63
N PRO A 273 3.76 9.64 26.80
CA PRO A 273 2.81 9.12 27.78
C PRO A 273 1.38 8.97 27.24
N ILE A 274 0.89 9.92 26.46
CA ILE A 274 -0.46 9.88 25.86
C ILE A 274 -0.53 8.75 24.86
N GLU A 275 0.42 8.64 23.93
CA GLU A 275 0.48 7.57 22.95
C GLU A 275 0.54 6.17 23.63
N ARG A 276 1.27 6.08 24.75
CA ARG A 276 1.31 4.84 25.54
C ARG A 276 -0.05 4.50 26.17
N ILE A 277 -0.79 5.48 26.67
CA ILE A 277 -2.15 5.28 27.21
C ILE A 277 -3.08 4.78 26.12
N LYS A 278 -3.12 5.44 24.95
CA LYS A 278 -3.93 5.03 23.80
C LYS A 278 -3.62 3.59 23.37
N ALA A 279 -2.32 3.24 23.24
CA ALA A 279 -1.91 1.90 22.91
C ALA A 279 -2.36 0.84 23.92
N VAL A 280 -2.32 1.16 25.22
CA VAL A 280 -2.82 0.27 26.29
C VAL A 280 -4.35 0.12 26.21
N GLU A 281 -5.09 1.18 25.89
CA GLU A 281 -6.54 1.12 25.70
C GLU A 281 -6.93 0.18 24.57
N VAL A 282 -6.22 0.20 23.43
CA VAL A 282 -6.44 -0.73 22.33
C VAL A 282 -6.22 -2.17 22.77
N ILE A 283 -5.15 -2.45 23.54
CA ILE A 283 -4.89 -3.80 24.04
C ILE A 283 -5.94 -4.27 25.05
N ARG A 284 -6.25 -3.43 26.05
CA ARG A 284 -7.16 -3.81 27.13
C ARG A 284 -8.63 -3.81 26.73
N GLY A 285 -8.99 -3.05 25.70
CA GLY A 285 -10.34 -3.02 25.13
C GLY A 285 -10.48 -4.02 23.97
N PRO A 286 -10.33 -3.57 22.73
CA PRO A 286 -10.62 -4.41 21.55
C PRO A 286 -9.83 -5.71 21.50
N GLN A 287 -8.52 -5.71 21.83
CA GLN A 287 -7.70 -6.91 21.71
C GLN A 287 -8.05 -7.98 22.78
N PHE A 288 -8.29 -7.57 24.03
CA PHE A 288 -8.74 -8.52 25.05
C PHE A 288 -10.13 -9.06 24.76
N ALA A 289 -11.02 -8.23 24.16
CA ALA A 289 -12.33 -8.69 23.70
C ALA A 289 -12.22 -9.73 22.59
N GLU A 290 -11.31 -9.52 21.63
CA GLU A 290 -11.01 -10.48 20.56
C GLU A 290 -10.48 -11.80 21.14
N ASP A 291 -9.51 -11.76 22.07
CA ASP A 291 -8.95 -12.95 22.76
C ASP A 291 -9.98 -13.72 23.61
N ALA A 292 -11.01 -13.04 24.09
CA ALA A 292 -12.08 -13.66 24.86
C ALA A 292 -13.23 -14.19 24.00
N SER A 293 -13.17 -14.02 22.68
CA SER A 293 -14.23 -14.39 21.73
C SER A 293 -13.90 -15.69 20.98
N PRO A 294 -14.88 -16.27 20.25
CA PRO A 294 -14.62 -17.38 19.32
C PRO A 294 -13.62 -17.03 18.19
N MET A 295 -13.31 -15.75 18.00
CA MET A 295 -12.33 -15.26 17.02
C MET A 295 -10.90 -15.25 17.57
N ALA A 296 -10.66 -15.69 18.79
CA ALA A 296 -9.34 -15.74 19.42
C ALA A 296 -8.33 -16.55 18.58
N HIS A 297 -7.19 -15.97 18.34
CA HIS A 297 -6.10 -16.61 17.59
C HIS A 297 -4.73 -16.08 18.04
N PRO A 298 -3.63 -16.83 17.85
CA PRO A 298 -2.29 -16.32 18.14
C PRO A 298 -1.88 -15.23 17.14
N ILE A 299 -0.82 -14.47 17.48
CA ILE A 299 -0.22 -13.45 16.59
C ILE A 299 0.33 -14.04 15.28
N ARG A 300 0.60 -15.33 15.26
CA ARG A 300 0.88 -16.13 14.07
C ARG A 300 -0.12 -17.28 14.06
N PRO A 301 -1.27 -17.12 13.39
CA PRO A 301 -2.23 -18.20 13.26
C PRO A 301 -1.69 -19.29 12.32
N ASP A 302 -2.12 -20.53 12.56
CA ASP A 302 -1.80 -21.67 11.70
C ASP A 302 -2.94 -22.00 10.74
N TYR A 303 -4.08 -21.37 10.95
CA TYR A 303 -5.31 -21.61 10.19
C TYR A 303 -6.16 -20.35 10.10
N VAL A 304 -6.87 -20.19 8.99
CA VAL A 304 -7.83 -19.12 8.74
C VAL A 304 -8.94 -19.62 7.83
N MET A 305 -10.17 -19.12 8.03
CA MET A 305 -11.32 -19.43 7.17
C MET A 305 -11.27 -18.68 5.86
N GLU A 306 -10.82 -17.42 5.90
CA GLU A 306 -10.69 -16.51 4.76
C GLU A 306 -9.50 -15.60 4.99
N MET A 307 -8.74 -15.28 3.94
CA MET A 307 -7.51 -14.47 4.05
C MET A 307 -7.75 -13.09 4.69
N ASN A 308 -8.90 -12.48 4.44
CA ASN A 308 -9.26 -11.21 5.07
C ASN A 308 -9.39 -11.29 6.61
N ASN A 309 -9.56 -12.47 7.19
CA ASN A 309 -9.64 -12.65 8.64
C ASN A 309 -8.31 -12.48 9.37
N PHE A 310 -7.19 -12.38 8.65
CA PHE A 310 -5.87 -12.08 9.24
C PHE A 310 -5.76 -10.65 9.77
N TYR A 311 -6.54 -9.71 9.25
CA TYR A 311 -6.46 -8.28 9.60
C TYR A 311 -7.20 -7.99 10.90
N SER A 312 -6.61 -8.43 12.01
CA SER A 312 -7.20 -8.39 13.36
C SER A 312 -6.35 -7.54 14.32
N VAL A 313 -6.97 -7.08 15.41
CA VAL A 313 -6.26 -6.32 16.45
C VAL A 313 -5.13 -7.15 17.07
N THR A 314 -5.27 -8.47 17.10
CA THR A 314 -4.22 -9.39 17.56
C THR A 314 -2.98 -9.32 16.64
N VAL A 315 -3.15 -9.37 15.34
CA VAL A 315 -2.04 -9.31 14.36
C VAL A 315 -1.32 -7.96 14.42
N TYR A 316 -2.07 -6.87 14.45
CA TYR A 316 -1.52 -5.51 14.45
C TYR A 316 -0.95 -5.11 15.83
N ASN A 317 -1.76 -5.11 16.86
CA ASN A 317 -1.44 -4.45 18.13
C ASN A 317 -0.82 -5.37 19.18
N LYS A 318 -1.26 -6.64 19.31
CA LYS A 318 -0.67 -7.58 20.27
C LYS A 318 0.79 -7.88 19.94
N ARG A 319 1.14 -8.02 18.66
CA ARG A 319 2.52 -8.19 18.20
C ARG A 319 3.41 -7.02 18.58
N PHE A 320 2.91 -5.79 18.49
CA PHE A 320 3.62 -4.59 18.94
C PHE A 320 4.06 -4.71 20.41
N PHE A 321 3.17 -5.13 21.31
CA PHE A 321 3.52 -5.32 22.73
C PHE A 321 4.57 -6.41 22.95
N VAL A 322 4.55 -7.47 22.16
CA VAL A 322 5.60 -8.50 22.18
C VAL A 322 6.94 -7.91 21.70
N ALA A 323 6.94 -7.11 20.63
CA ALA A 323 8.14 -6.45 20.12
C ALA A 323 8.73 -5.46 21.14
N LEU A 324 7.92 -4.68 21.85
CA LEU A 324 8.39 -3.79 22.93
C LEU A 324 9.09 -4.53 24.08
N THR A 325 8.61 -5.72 24.44
CA THR A 325 9.23 -6.52 25.51
C THR A 325 10.55 -7.16 25.07
N TRP A 326 10.69 -7.51 23.80
CA TRP A 326 11.91 -8.07 23.21
C TRP A 326 12.91 -6.96 22.84
N GLY A 327 12.46 -5.85 22.26
CA GLY A 327 13.33 -4.76 21.82
C GLY A 327 14.10 -4.07 22.94
N ARG A 328 13.57 -4.02 24.16
CA ARG A 328 14.31 -3.53 25.33
C ARG A 328 15.48 -4.42 25.74
N ARG A 329 15.55 -5.68 25.25
CA ARG A 329 16.65 -6.62 25.57
C ARG A 329 17.64 -6.82 24.42
N SER A 330 17.29 -6.54 23.16
CA SER A 330 18.11 -6.88 22.00
C SER A 330 18.54 -5.69 21.13
N PHE A 331 17.98 -4.49 21.30
CA PHE A 331 18.43 -3.29 20.61
C PHE A 331 19.33 -2.37 21.46
N LEU A 332 19.68 -2.79 22.67
CA LEU A 332 20.63 -2.12 23.57
C LEU A 332 21.92 -2.91 23.78
N ALA A 333 22.18 -3.92 22.97
CA ALA A 333 23.43 -4.68 22.96
C ALA A 333 24.20 -4.44 21.67
#